data_463b538e2b1e2089e0be82d083cef7de
#
_entry.id   463b538e2b1e2089e0be82d083cef7de
#
_cell.length_a   1.000
_cell.length_b   1.000
_cell.length_c   1.000
_cell.angle_alpha   90.00
_cell.angle_beta   90.00
_cell.angle_gamma   90.00
#
_symmetry.space_group_name_H-M   'P 1'
#
loop_
_entity.id
_entity.type
_entity.pdbx_description
1 polymer ?
#
loop_
_entity_poly.entity_id
_entity_poly.type
_entity_poly.pdbx_seq_one_letter_code
_entity_poly.pdbx_strand_id
1 'polypeptide(L)'
;MLSRQLESATSTLSVVEKATHESGEGQHEVLLTAAKDALADWLTAAKDALADWLDENLGSTVTEHSIFADLARHWEEEFYKDMAALNVLPPDVVTRVSEYVPEIVDYVQKIIDAGFAYESRGSVYFDTATFDGHPDHFYAKLVPEAYGDQKALREGEGVLSGGSEEKRNANDFALWKASRPGEPSWDSPWGPGRPGWHIECSVMASDMLGSSLDIHTGGYDLKFPHHDNEIAQAEAYFGNDNWVRYFLHSGHLTISGCKMSKSLKNLLSAFRTLDNLRLQDGEVAEEFCVDQGCAESAFGEEAATGVPSSCVERYPRL
;
A
#
# COMPACT_ATOMS: atom_id res chain seq x y z
N MET A 1 -22.17 -12.89 13.27
CA MET A 1 -21.30 -13.52 12.27
C MET A 1 -20.49 -14.64 12.91
N LEU A 2 -19.75 -14.42 13.97
CA LEU A 2 -18.98 -15.44 14.72
C LEU A 2 -19.80 -16.66 15.15
N SER A 3 -21.05 -16.49 15.62
CA SER A 3 -21.91 -17.61 16.06
C SER A 3 -22.26 -18.57 14.91
N ARG A 4 -22.51 -18.06 13.71
CA ARG A 4 -22.77 -18.91 12.52
C ARG A 4 -21.51 -19.65 12.06
N GLN A 5 -20.34 -19.04 12.20
CA GLN A 5 -19.07 -19.68 11.87
C GLN A 5 -18.70 -20.76 12.87
N LEU A 6 -18.97 -20.51 14.15
CA LEU A 6 -18.80 -21.51 15.21
C LEU A 6 -19.75 -22.71 15.02
N GLU A 7 -21.02 -22.47 14.66
CA GLU A 7 -21.99 -23.48 14.33
C GLU A 7 -21.57 -24.31 13.11
N SER A 8 -21.02 -23.68 12.09
CA SER A 8 -20.46 -24.35 10.90
C SER A 8 -19.28 -25.24 11.26
N ALA A 9 -18.33 -24.75 12.05
CA ALA A 9 -17.17 -25.52 12.51
C ALA A 9 -17.59 -26.71 13.41
N THR A 10 -18.54 -26.51 14.30
CA THR A 10 -19.09 -27.57 15.18
C THR A 10 -19.82 -28.64 14.35
N SER A 11 -20.56 -28.23 13.31
CA SER A 11 -21.22 -29.13 12.37
C SER A 11 -20.22 -29.96 11.57
N THR A 12 -19.13 -29.34 11.09
CA THR A 12 -18.06 -30.02 10.35
C THR A 12 -17.31 -31.01 11.24
N LEU A 13 -16.97 -30.63 12.48
CA LEU A 13 -16.38 -31.55 13.46
C LEU A 13 -17.28 -32.77 13.72
N SER A 14 -18.57 -32.56 13.92
CA SER A 14 -19.55 -33.65 14.14
C SER A 14 -19.65 -34.59 12.95
N VAL A 15 -19.56 -34.08 11.70
CA VAL A 15 -19.53 -34.90 10.50
C VAL A 15 -18.25 -35.75 10.42
N VAL A 16 -17.10 -35.16 10.77
CA VAL A 16 -15.81 -35.86 10.78
C VAL A 16 -15.80 -36.95 11.87
N GLU A 17 -16.27 -36.65 13.08
CA GLU A 17 -16.35 -37.61 14.20
C GLU A 17 -17.26 -38.80 13.83
N LYS A 18 -18.40 -38.54 13.18
CA LYS A 18 -19.32 -39.59 12.75
C LYS A 18 -18.72 -40.47 11.65
N ALA A 19 -18.03 -39.85 10.70
CA ALA A 19 -17.38 -40.56 9.59
C ALA A 19 -16.15 -41.36 10.04
N THR A 20 -15.41 -40.95 11.06
CA THR A 20 -14.30 -41.70 11.63
C THR A 20 -14.75 -42.93 12.40
N HIS A 21 -15.97 -42.93 12.94
CA HIS A 21 -16.55 -44.11 13.63
C HIS A 21 -17.07 -45.19 12.68
N GLU A 22 -17.40 -44.85 11.44
CA GLU A 22 -18.09 -45.72 10.49
C GLU A 22 -17.18 -46.30 9.37
N SER A 23 -15.90 -45.93 9.29
CA SER A 23 -15.04 -46.18 8.12
C SER A 23 -13.87 -47.14 8.37
N GLY A 24 -13.59 -48.01 7.37
CA GLY A 24 -12.40 -48.87 7.32
C GLY A 24 -11.14 -48.11 6.90
N GLU A 25 -9.94 -48.67 7.12
CA GLU A 25 -8.61 -48.01 7.01
C GLU A 25 -8.36 -47.22 5.71
N GLY A 26 -8.93 -47.59 4.56
CA GLY A 26 -8.73 -46.88 3.30
C GLY A 26 -9.57 -45.60 3.14
N GLN A 27 -10.63 -45.45 3.92
CA GLN A 27 -11.48 -44.23 3.91
C GLN A 27 -11.00 -43.17 4.89
N HIS A 28 -10.16 -43.54 5.85
CA HIS A 28 -9.60 -42.60 6.87
C HIS A 28 -8.78 -41.48 6.25
N GLU A 29 -7.96 -41.79 5.25
CA GLU A 29 -7.09 -40.80 4.60
C GLU A 29 -7.86 -39.76 3.79
N VAL A 30 -8.90 -40.22 3.08
CA VAL A 30 -9.80 -39.33 2.32
C VAL A 30 -10.59 -38.40 3.25
N LEU A 31 -11.10 -38.93 4.36
CA LEU A 31 -11.84 -38.16 5.35
C LEU A 31 -10.95 -37.15 6.10
N LEU A 32 -9.72 -37.54 6.41
CA LEU A 32 -8.73 -36.65 7.04
C LEU A 32 -8.36 -35.48 6.12
N THR A 33 -8.21 -35.76 4.82
CA THR A 33 -7.94 -34.72 3.82
C THR A 33 -9.13 -33.77 3.70
N ALA A 34 -10.35 -34.29 3.55
CA ALA A 34 -11.56 -33.47 3.48
C ALA A 34 -11.79 -32.64 4.75
N ALA A 35 -11.44 -33.15 5.93
CA ALA A 35 -11.51 -32.41 7.19
C ALA A 35 -10.47 -31.30 7.28
N LYS A 36 -9.25 -31.54 6.78
CA LYS A 36 -8.20 -30.51 6.70
C LYS A 36 -8.60 -29.39 5.76
N ASP A 37 -9.15 -29.73 4.59
CA ASP A 37 -9.61 -28.75 3.60
C ASP A 37 -10.76 -27.91 4.17
N ALA A 38 -11.76 -28.54 4.79
CA ALA A 38 -12.86 -27.85 5.43
C ALA A 38 -12.42 -26.95 6.60
N LEU A 39 -11.40 -27.38 7.36
CA LEU A 39 -10.81 -26.55 8.43
C LEU A 39 -10.02 -25.36 7.86
N ALA A 40 -9.29 -25.57 6.77
CA ALA A 40 -8.57 -24.49 6.07
C ALA A 40 -9.54 -23.43 5.52
N ASP A 41 -10.64 -23.88 4.89
CA ASP A 41 -11.71 -23.02 4.40
C ASP A 41 -12.37 -22.24 5.55
N TRP A 42 -12.63 -22.89 6.67
CA TRP A 42 -13.20 -22.25 7.85
C TRP A 42 -12.24 -21.21 8.47
N LEU A 43 -10.94 -21.55 8.60
CA LEU A 43 -9.92 -20.61 9.09
C LEU A 43 -9.80 -19.40 8.18
N THR A 44 -9.85 -19.62 6.87
CA THR A 44 -9.83 -18.55 5.87
C THR A 44 -11.06 -17.62 6.01
N ALA A 45 -12.25 -18.20 6.20
CA ALA A 45 -13.48 -17.44 6.39
C ALA A 45 -13.53 -16.69 7.75
N ALA A 46 -12.89 -17.24 8.78
CA ALA A 46 -12.82 -16.65 10.11
C ALA A 46 -11.71 -15.59 10.25
N LYS A 47 -10.73 -15.58 9.36
CA LYS A 47 -9.52 -14.76 9.41
C LYS A 47 -9.81 -13.29 9.67
N ASP A 48 -10.67 -12.69 8.83
CA ASP A 48 -11.00 -11.27 8.92
C ASP A 48 -11.73 -10.92 10.23
N ALA A 49 -12.57 -11.84 10.71
CA ALA A 49 -13.34 -11.62 11.95
C ALA A 49 -12.52 -11.77 13.22
N LEU A 50 -11.41 -12.51 13.14
CA LEU A 50 -10.50 -12.76 14.26
C LEU A 50 -9.25 -11.88 14.21
N ALA A 51 -8.96 -11.22 13.09
CA ALA A 51 -7.72 -10.48 12.89
C ALA A 51 -7.50 -9.42 13.97
N ASP A 52 -8.49 -8.58 14.22
CA ASP A 52 -8.40 -7.51 15.21
C ASP A 52 -8.17 -8.09 16.63
N TRP A 53 -8.91 -9.15 16.98
CA TRP A 53 -8.77 -9.80 18.28
C TRP A 53 -7.41 -10.49 18.45
N LEU A 54 -6.91 -11.14 17.38
CA LEU A 54 -5.59 -11.79 17.39
C LEU A 54 -4.48 -10.76 17.50
N ASP A 55 -4.59 -9.65 16.80
CA ASP A 55 -3.63 -8.56 16.86
C ASP A 55 -3.57 -7.95 18.27
N GLU A 56 -4.71 -7.59 18.84
CA GLU A 56 -4.81 -7.03 20.20
C GLU A 56 -4.26 -7.97 21.30
N ASN A 57 -4.48 -9.28 21.19
CA ASN A 57 -4.16 -10.23 22.26
C ASN A 57 -2.85 -10.98 22.05
N LEU A 58 -2.44 -11.23 20.81
CA LEU A 58 -1.28 -12.06 20.43
C LEU A 58 -0.27 -11.34 19.54
N GLY A 59 -0.60 -10.21 18.93
CA GLY A 59 0.27 -9.50 18.00
C GLY A 59 1.63 -9.19 18.61
N SER A 60 1.66 -8.72 19.86
CA SER A 60 2.90 -8.42 20.59
C SER A 60 3.79 -9.64 20.89
N THR A 61 3.30 -10.85 20.70
CA THR A 61 4.08 -12.09 20.90
C THR A 61 4.87 -12.52 19.67
N VAL A 62 4.63 -11.90 18.53
CA VAL A 62 5.35 -12.17 17.28
C VAL A 62 6.75 -11.59 17.38
N THR A 63 7.77 -12.45 17.35
CA THR A 63 9.18 -12.06 17.51
C THR A 63 10.04 -12.47 16.31
N GLU A 64 9.50 -13.30 15.41
CA GLU A 64 10.26 -13.82 14.27
C GLU A 64 10.07 -12.92 13.05
N HIS A 65 11.12 -12.21 12.66
CA HIS A 65 11.12 -11.33 11.48
C HIS A 65 10.88 -12.07 10.16
N SER A 66 11.22 -13.37 10.08
CA SER A 66 10.99 -14.22 8.91
C SER A 66 9.51 -14.26 8.49
N ILE A 67 8.59 -14.21 9.45
CA ILE A 67 7.14 -14.23 9.19
C ILE A 67 6.72 -13.05 8.29
N PHE A 68 7.26 -11.85 8.55
CA PHE A 68 6.97 -10.67 7.74
C PHE A 68 7.57 -10.77 6.33
N ALA A 69 8.82 -11.27 6.25
CA ALA A 69 9.51 -11.46 4.98
C ALA A 69 8.81 -12.52 4.10
N ASP A 70 8.39 -13.64 4.70
CA ASP A 70 7.71 -14.71 3.99
C ASP A 70 6.32 -14.28 3.51
N LEU A 71 5.60 -13.49 4.32
CA LEU A 71 4.30 -12.91 3.92
C LEU A 71 4.45 -11.97 2.71
N ALA A 72 5.44 -11.07 2.76
CA ALA A 72 5.70 -10.13 1.66
C ALA A 72 6.08 -10.88 0.38
N ARG A 73 6.97 -11.89 0.48
CA ARG A 73 7.39 -12.71 -0.67
C ARG A 73 6.23 -13.49 -1.27
N HIS A 74 5.39 -14.09 -0.44
CA HIS A 74 4.21 -14.82 -0.91
C HIS A 74 3.30 -13.91 -1.76
N TRP A 75 2.99 -12.71 -1.28
CA TRP A 75 2.11 -11.79 -2.02
C TRP A 75 2.79 -11.16 -3.25
N GLU A 76 4.09 -10.98 -3.23
CA GLU A 76 4.86 -10.59 -4.42
C GLU A 76 4.75 -11.65 -5.51
N GLU A 77 4.92 -12.94 -5.16
CA GLU A 77 4.80 -14.05 -6.11
C GLU A 77 3.39 -14.14 -6.70
N GLU A 78 2.35 -14.00 -5.88
CA GLU A 78 0.95 -13.99 -6.36
C GLU A 78 0.68 -12.79 -7.28
N PHE A 79 1.18 -11.60 -6.93
CA PHE A 79 1.07 -10.41 -7.78
C PHE A 79 1.70 -10.64 -9.16
N TYR A 80 2.89 -11.20 -9.24
CA TYR A 80 3.54 -11.45 -10.53
C TYR A 80 2.84 -12.55 -11.34
N LYS A 81 2.24 -13.54 -10.71
CA LYS A 81 1.39 -14.51 -11.40
C LYS A 81 0.17 -13.82 -12.04
N ASP A 82 -0.48 -12.94 -11.31
CA ASP A 82 -1.61 -12.16 -11.83
C ASP A 82 -1.19 -11.23 -12.96
N MET A 83 -0.07 -10.52 -12.83
CA MET A 83 0.46 -9.66 -13.90
C MET A 83 0.81 -10.45 -15.17
N ALA A 84 1.42 -11.62 -15.02
CA ALA A 84 1.71 -12.50 -16.15
C ALA A 84 0.42 -13.01 -16.83
N ALA A 85 -0.62 -13.35 -16.05
CA ALA A 85 -1.91 -13.76 -16.58
C ALA A 85 -2.62 -12.61 -17.34
N LEU A 86 -2.40 -11.37 -16.94
CA LEU A 86 -2.87 -10.16 -17.63
C LEU A 86 -1.98 -9.77 -18.83
N ASN A 87 -0.94 -10.54 -19.12
CA ASN A 87 0.02 -10.27 -20.18
C ASN A 87 0.78 -8.93 -19.99
N VAL A 88 0.97 -8.51 -18.75
CA VAL A 88 1.81 -7.35 -18.39
C VAL A 88 3.26 -7.79 -18.41
N LEU A 89 4.10 -7.03 -19.11
CA LEU A 89 5.53 -7.30 -19.15
C LEU A 89 6.18 -7.09 -17.77
N PRO A 90 7.17 -7.90 -17.41
CA PRO A 90 7.89 -7.69 -16.17
C PRO A 90 8.64 -6.34 -16.19
N PRO A 91 8.83 -5.68 -15.04
CA PRO A 91 9.66 -4.48 -14.96
C PRO A 91 11.14 -4.83 -15.17
N ASP A 92 11.94 -3.87 -15.62
CA ASP A 92 13.39 -4.05 -15.78
C ASP A 92 14.10 -4.18 -14.43
N VAL A 93 13.60 -3.49 -13.40
CA VAL A 93 14.13 -3.51 -12.03
C VAL A 93 12.98 -3.56 -11.03
N VAL A 94 13.17 -4.38 -10.00
CA VAL A 94 12.27 -4.46 -8.83
C VAL A 94 13.08 -4.16 -7.59
N THR A 95 12.61 -3.21 -6.79
CA THR A 95 13.20 -2.86 -5.50
C THR A 95 12.29 -3.31 -4.36
N ARG A 96 12.87 -3.69 -3.23
CA ARG A 96 12.13 -4.15 -2.04
C ARG A 96 12.61 -3.39 -0.82
N VAL A 97 11.68 -2.81 -0.08
CA VAL A 97 11.96 -2.00 1.11
C VAL A 97 12.89 -2.69 2.10
N SER A 98 12.66 -3.99 2.33
CA SER A 98 13.49 -4.79 3.26
C SER A 98 14.96 -4.91 2.86
N GLU A 99 15.28 -4.65 1.60
CA GLU A 99 16.64 -4.66 1.04
C GLU A 99 17.30 -3.27 1.10
N TYR A 100 16.52 -2.20 1.39
CA TYR A 100 16.96 -0.80 1.34
C TYR A 100 16.97 -0.09 2.71
N VAL A 101 16.82 -0.83 3.81
CA VAL A 101 16.74 -0.20 5.15
C VAL A 101 18.00 0.60 5.51
N PRO A 102 19.24 0.14 5.26
CA PRO A 102 20.43 0.95 5.51
C PRO A 102 20.43 2.27 4.72
N GLU A 103 20.08 2.22 3.44
CA GLU A 103 20.02 3.38 2.56
C GLU A 103 18.93 4.36 3.01
N ILE A 104 17.80 3.85 3.53
CA ILE A 104 16.73 4.67 4.10
C ILE A 104 17.23 5.40 5.34
N VAL A 105 17.96 4.73 6.24
CA VAL A 105 18.52 5.36 7.43
C VAL A 105 19.49 6.48 7.05
N ASP A 106 20.38 6.26 6.08
CA ASP A 106 21.33 7.26 5.60
C ASP A 106 20.61 8.45 4.93
N TYR A 107 19.54 8.16 4.17
CA TYR A 107 18.74 9.19 3.51
C TYR A 107 18.01 10.07 4.52
N VAL A 108 17.37 9.47 5.52
CA VAL A 108 16.70 10.19 6.61
C VAL A 108 17.69 11.05 7.40
N GLN A 109 18.88 10.51 7.70
CA GLN A 109 19.93 11.26 8.39
C GLN A 109 20.32 12.52 7.59
N LYS A 110 20.46 12.40 6.28
CA LYS A 110 20.77 13.55 5.42
C LYS A 110 19.68 14.62 5.40
N ILE A 111 18.40 14.22 5.45
CA ILE A 111 17.28 15.17 5.58
C ILE A 111 17.32 15.88 6.96
N ILE A 112 17.68 15.16 8.03
CA ILE A 112 17.91 15.77 9.37
C ILE A 112 19.04 16.79 9.30
N ASP A 113 20.17 16.41 8.71
CA ASP A 113 21.35 17.26 8.60
C ASP A 113 21.07 18.52 7.75
N ALA A 114 20.18 18.42 6.77
CA ALA A 114 19.67 19.56 5.97
C ALA A 114 18.69 20.46 6.75
N GLY A 115 18.24 20.02 7.93
CA GLY A 115 17.36 20.81 8.81
C GLY A 115 15.87 20.66 8.52
N PHE A 116 15.46 19.71 7.66
CA PHE A 116 14.07 19.49 7.27
C PHE A 116 13.40 18.30 7.99
N ALA A 117 14.08 17.69 8.95
CA ALA A 117 13.49 16.64 9.78
C ALA A 117 13.97 16.72 11.23
N TYR A 118 13.23 16.11 12.13
CA TYR A 118 13.53 16.10 13.55
C TYR A 118 13.16 14.76 14.20
N GLU A 119 13.92 14.41 15.24
CA GLU A 119 13.64 13.25 16.08
C GLU A 119 12.58 13.59 17.15
N SER A 120 11.69 12.64 17.40
CA SER A 120 10.73 12.68 18.50
C SER A 120 10.43 11.27 18.99
N ARG A 121 10.79 10.96 20.24
CA ARG A 121 10.48 9.71 20.95
C ARG A 121 10.91 8.44 20.16
N GLY A 122 12.09 8.47 19.53
CA GLY A 122 12.61 7.36 18.73
C GLY A 122 12.02 7.25 17.32
N SER A 123 11.16 8.19 16.93
CA SER A 123 10.67 8.37 15.57
C SER A 123 11.32 9.60 14.94
N VAL A 124 11.33 9.67 13.60
CA VAL A 124 11.79 10.85 12.86
C VAL A 124 10.66 11.35 11.97
N TYR A 125 10.40 12.64 12.02
CA TYR A 125 9.36 13.31 11.26
C TYR A 125 9.95 14.36 10.33
N PHE A 126 9.37 14.48 9.14
CA PHE A 126 9.64 15.57 8.21
C PHE A 126 8.95 16.83 8.71
N ASP A 127 9.68 17.94 8.77
CA ASP A 127 9.21 19.27 9.20
C ASP A 127 8.66 20.04 8.00
N THR A 128 7.36 19.84 7.73
CA THR A 128 6.70 20.44 6.57
C THR A 128 6.69 21.97 6.64
N ALA A 129 6.58 22.55 7.84
CA ALA A 129 6.55 24.00 8.01
C ALA A 129 7.93 24.64 7.74
N THR A 130 9.01 23.98 8.19
CA THR A 130 10.38 24.45 7.90
C THR A 130 10.70 24.33 6.42
N PHE A 131 10.28 23.23 5.77
CA PHE A 131 10.47 23.02 4.34
C PHE A 131 9.70 24.06 3.50
N ASP A 132 8.41 24.25 3.77
CA ASP A 132 7.56 25.21 3.05
C ASP A 132 7.97 26.68 3.30
N GLY A 133 8.59 26.97 4.45
CA GLY A 133 9.15 28.29 4.76
C GLY A 133 10.50 28.59 4.11
N HIS A 134 11.13 27.62 3.43
CA HIS A 134 12.41 27.80 2.76
C HIS A 134 12.20 28.49 1.40
N PRO A 135 13.07 29.43 0.99
CA PRO A 135 12.86 30.21 -0.25
C PRO A 135 12.90 29.38 -1.52
N ASP A 136 13.58 28.23 -1.50
CA ASP A 136 13.78 27.37 -2.67
C ASP A 136 12.85 26.16 -2.68
N HIS A 137 12.00 26.01 -1.67
CA HIS A 137 11.11 24.86 -1.54
C HIS A 137 9.64 25.28 -1.39
N PHE A 138 8.75 24.37 -1.78
CA PHE A 138 7.31 24.55 -1.64
C PHE A 138 6.67 23.18 -1.39
N TYR A 139 5.87 23.05 -0.34
CA TYR A 139 5.19 21.80 -0.01
C TYR A 139 3.85 21.68 -0.74
N ALA A 140 3.39 20.44 -0.97
CA ALA A 140 2.16 20.10 -1.70
C ALA A 140 2.12 20.68 -3.12
N LYS A 141 3.16 20.41 -3.90
CA LYS A 141 3.33 20.93 -5.26
C LYS A 141 2.32 20.37 -6.26
N LEU A 142 1.88 19.12 -6.08
CA LEU A 142 0.91 18.47 -6.96
C LEU A 142 -0.53 18.85 -6.62
N VAL A 143 -0.83 19.05 -5.32
CA VAL A 143 -2.19 19.35 -4.85
C VAL A 143 -2.14 20.44 -3.77
N PRO A 144 -1.83 21.70 -4.15
CA PRO A 144 -1.70 22.81 -3.19
C PRO A 144 -2.95 23.02 -2.33
N GLU A 145 -4.13 22.75 -2.87
CA GLU A 145 -5.41 22.85 -2.18
C GLU A 145 -5.63 21.79 -1.10
N ALA A 146 -4.86 20.70 -1.13
CA ALA A 146 -4.91 19.63 -0.10
C ALA A 146 -3.98 19.92 1.08
N TYR A 147 -3.18 21.02 1.04
CA TYR A 147 -2.36 21.41 2.18
C TYR A 147 -3.23 21.62 3.43
N GLY A 148 -2.94 20.84 4.47
CA GLY A 148 -3.72 20.87 5.72
C GLY A 148 -4.96 19.97 5.73
N ASP A 149 -5.23 19.18 4.69
CA ASP A 149 -6.27 18.16 4.72
C ASP A 149 -5.88 17.02 5.67
N GLN A 150 -6.29 17.16 6.92
CA GLN A 150 -6.00 16.20 7.98
C GLN A 150 -6.61 14.82 7.73
N LYS A 151 -7.66 14.72 6.92
CA LYS A 151 -8.27 13.44 6.56
C LYS A 151 -7.37 12.69 5.59
N ALA A 152 -6.94 13.33 4.51
CA ALA A 152 -6.05 12.74 3.53
C ALA A 152 -4.69 12.35 4.16
N LEU A 153 -4.13 13.21 5.02
CA LEU A 153 -2.88 12.92 5.74
C LEU A 153 -3.00 11.68 6.66
N ARG A 154 -4.10 11.54 7.39
CA ARG A 154 -4.34 10.35 8.24
C ARG A 154 -4.59 9.10 7.44
N GLU A 155 -5.31 9.19 6.34
CA GLU A 155 -5.51 8.06 5.42
C GLU A 155 -4.18 7.61 4.80
N GLY A 156 -3.30 8.55 4.44
CA GLY A 156 -1.98 8.29 3.90
C GLY A 156 -1.00 7.66 4.89
N GLU A 157 -1.03 8.06 6.16
CA GLU A 157 -0.16 7.48 7.18
C GLU A 157 -0.72 6.21 7.83
N GLY A 158 -2.04 6.03 7.81
CA GLY A 158 -2.70 4.88 8.44
C GLY A 158 -2.28 4.70 9.90
N VAL A 159 -1.83 3.49 10.25
CA VAL A 159 -1.36 3.15 11.61
C VAL A 159 -0.06 3.88 11.99
N LEU A 160 0.67 4.44 11.01
CA LEU A 160 1.89 5.23 11.24
C LEU A 160 1.57 6.64 11.77
N SER A 161 0.32 7.10 11.66
CA SER A 161 -0.09 8.36 12.25
C SER A 161 0.14 8.30 13.76
N GLY A 162 1.27 8.85 14.21
CA GLY A 162 1.60 8.98 15.64
C GLY A 162 0.58 9.83 16.37
N GLY A 163 0.49 9.68 17.68
CA GLY A 163 -0.30 10.59 18.49
C GLY A 163 0.12 12.05 18.23
N SER A 164 -0.83 12.97 18.30
CA SER A 164 -0.60 14.41 18.07
C SER A 164 0.52 15.00 18.95
N GLU A 165 0.94 14.30 19.99
CA GLU A 165 2.00 14.70 20.90
C GLU A 165 3.44 14.48 20.39
N GLU A 166 3.62 13.68 19.33
CA GLU A 166 4.94 13.40 18.77
C GLU A 166 5.34 14.39 17.65
N LYS A 167 4.35 14.97 16.97
CA LYS A 167 4.55 15.87 15.84
C LYS A 167 4.56 17.34 16.28
N ARG A 168 5.44 18.15 15.68
CA ARG A 168 5.45 19.62 15.86
C ARG A 168 4.29 20.29 15.14
N ASN A 169 3.97 19.78 13.94
CA ASN A 169 2.85 20.22 13.12
C ASN A 169 2.01 19.03 12.70
N ALA A 170 0.69 19.22 12.59
CA ALA A 170 -0.22 18.18 12.17
C ALA A 170 0.01 17.68 10.73
N ASN A 171 0.67 18.51 9.90
CA ASN A 171 1.04 18.15 8.52
C ASN A 171 2.35 17.36 8.43
N ASP A 172 3.15 17.30 9.50
CA ASP A 172 4.39 16.54 9.51
C ASP A 172 4.09 15.05 9.34
N PHE A 173 4.96 14.34 8.63
CA PHE A 173 4.79 12.92 8.35
C PHE A 173 6.05 12.13 8.73
N ALA A 174 5.83 10.83 9.02
CA ALA A 174 6.90 9.98 9.51
C ALA A 174 7.88 9.60 8.40
N LEU A 175 9.17 9.81 8.64
CA LEU A 175 10.28 9.26 7.86
C LEU A 175 10.77 7.92 8.44
N TRP A 176 10.83 7.86 9.77
CA TRP A 176 11.16 6.67 10.55
C TRP A 176 10.21 6.57 11.73
N LYS A 177 9.65 5.41 11.99
CA LYS A 177 8.72 5.20 13.09
C LYS A 177 9.26 4.17 14.08
N ALA A 178 9.33 4.53 15.35
CA ALA A 178 9.65 3.59 16.42
C ALA A 178 8.69 2.40 16.39
N SER A 179 9.21 1.18 16.36
CA SER A 179 8.42 -0.05 16.31
C SER A 179 7.90 -0.43 17.69
N ARG A 180 6.68 -0.94 17.71
CA ARG A 180 6.06 -1.54 18.88
C ARG A 180 6.40 -3.03 18.98
N PRO A 181 6.27 -3.67 20.14
CA PRO A 181 6.38 -5.12 20.22
C PRO A 181 5.43 -5.82 19.24
N GLY A 182 5.96 -6.78 18.46
CA GLY A 182 5.19 -7.49 17.45
C GLY A 182 5.17 -6.84 16.05
N GLU A 183 5.76 -5.65 15.91
CA GLU A 183 5.94 -5.01 14.60
C GLU A 183 7.31 -5.33 13.99
N PRO A 184 7.47 -5.29 12.66
CA PRO A 184 8.78 -5.33 12.02
C PRO A 184 9.68 -4.23 12.59
N SER A 185 10.95 -4.55 12.83
CA SER A 185 11.89 -3.61 13.45
C SER A 185 13.28 -3.79 12.91
N TRP A 186 13.95 -2.68 12.62
CA TRP A 186 15.35 -2.61 12.22
C TRP A 186 16.09 -1.62 13.12
N ASP A 187 17.40 -1.81 13.25
CA ASP A 187 18.23 -0.89 14.02
C ASP A 187 18.44 0.43 13.28
N SER A 188 18.40 1.53 14.02
CA SER A 188 18.73 2.86 13.51
C SER A 188 19.40 3.71 14.60
N PRO A 189 20.02 4.86 14.25
CA PRO A 189 20.56 5.81 15.22
C PRO A 189 19.53 6.33 16.23
N TRP A 190 18.24 6.34 15.85
CA TRP A 190 17.12 6.86 16.66
C TRP A 190 16.46 5.77 17.50
N GLY A 191 16.89 4.51 17.35
CA GLY A 191 16.35 3.33 18.03
C GLY A 191 15.69 2.35 17.06
N PRO A 192 15.23 1.21 17.60
CA PRO A 192 14.52 0.19 16.81
C PRO A 192 13.25 0.75 16.20
N GLY A 193 13.09 0.57 14.89
CA GLY A 193 11.97 1.14 14.17
C GLY A 193 11.81 0.59 12.77
N ARG A 194 10.96 1.25 12.00
CA ARG A 194 10.67 0.92 10.61
C ARG A 194 10.52 2.16 9.76
N PRO A 195 10.78 2.08 8.44
CA PRO A 195 10.54 3.20 7.54
C PRO A 195 9.12 3.74 7.60
N GLY A 196 8.96 5.03 7.37
CA GLY A 196 7.68 5.62 7.00
C GLY A 196 7.30 5.20 5.57
N TRP A 197 6.02 5.26 5.23
CA TRP A 197 5.57 4.80 3.91
C TRP A 197 6.17 5.58 2.74
N HIS A 198 6.26 6.90 2.86
CA HIS A 198 6.67 7.76 1.73
C HIS A 198 8.18 7.70 1.45
N ILE A 199 9.00 7.51 2.49
CA ILE A 199 10.47 7.50 2.35
C ILE A 199 10.95 6.27 1.56
N GLU A 200 10.23 5.16 1.63
CA GLU A 200 10.57 3.93 0.94
C GLU A 200 10.73 4.18 -0.57
N CYS A 201 9.71 4.79 -1.18
CA CYS A 201 9.70 5.09 -2.61
C CYS A 201 10.76 6.14 -2.99
N SER A 202 10.91 7.20 -2.19
CA SER A 202 11.91 8.24 -2.46
C SER A 202 13.33 7.66 -2.50
N VAL A 203 13.67 6.79 -1.55
CA VAL A 203 15.01 6.19 -1.47
C VAL A 203 15.26 5.23 -2.60
N MET A 204 14.36 4.27 -2.82
CA MET A 204 14.51 3.26 -3.87
C MET A 204 14.57 3.90 -5.27
N ALA A 205 13.73 4.90 -5.54
CA ALA A 205 13.76 5.61 -6.81
C ALA A 205 15.02 6.46 -6.97
N SER A 206 15.46 7.14 -5.92
CA SER A 206 16.67 7.97 -5.93
C SER A 206 17.94 7.15 -6.12
N ASP A 207 18.02 5.97 -5.50
CA ASP A 207 19.17 5.08 -5.64
C ASP A 207 19.29 4.54 -7.07
N MET A 208 18.19 4.11 -7.65
CA MET A 208 18.15 3.52 -8.99
C MET A 208 18.24 4.54 -10.13
N LEU A 209 17.61 5.71 -9.97
CA LEU A 209 17.40 6.69 -11.05
C LEU A 209 18.10 8.03 -10.81
N GLY A 210 18.66 8.25 -9.63
CA GLY A 210 19.41 9.44 -9.28
C GLY A 210 18.51 10.63 -8.87
N SER A 211 19.05 11.83 -9.08
CA SER A 211 18.46 13.08 -8.60
C SER A 211 17.35 13.65 -9.50
N SER A 212 16.96 12.96 -10.55
CA SER A 212 15.90 13.40 -11.46
C SER A 212 15.25 12.22 -12.15
N LEU A 213 13.91 12.12 -12.05
CA LEU A 213 13.08 11.13 -12.72
C LEU A 213 12.36 11.77 -13.91
N ASP A 214 12.25 11.04 -15.02
CA ASP A 214 11.49 11.53 -16.17
C ASP A 214 9.99 11.39 -15.93
N ILE A 215 9.53 10.20 -15.50
CA ILE A 215 8.11 9.90 -15.29
C ILE A 215 7.93 9.14 -13.97
N HIS A 216 6.98 9.58 -13.15
CA HIS A 216 6.51 8.87 -11.97
C HIS A 216 5.02 8.57 -12.14
N THR A 217 4.60 7.34 -11.88
CA THR A 217 3.22 6.91 -12.12
C THR A 217 2.60 6.34 -10.85
N GLY A 218 1.27 6.46 -10.73
CA GLY A 218 0.54 5.87 -9.62
C GLY A 218 -0.97 6.02 -9.75
N GLY A 219 -1.71 5.59 -8.74
CA GLY A 219 -3.13 5.84 -8.63
C GLY A 219 -3.43 7.30 -8.31
N TYR A 220 -4.61 7.77 -8.65
CA TYR A 220 -5.03 9.15 -8.35
C TYR A 220 -4.99 9.49 -6.85
N ASP A 221 -5.27 8.51 -5.99
CA ASP A 221 -5.22 8.63 -4.53
C ASP A 221 -3.80 8.76 -3.97
N LEU A 222 -2.78 8.40 -4.73
CA LEU A 222 -1.38 8.59 -4.33
C LEU A 222 -0.86 10.01 -4.59
N LYS A 223 -1.58 10.82 -5.37
CA LYS A 223 -1.18 12.17 -5.72
C LYS A 223 -0.87 12.99 -4.46
N PHE A 224 -1.79 12.96 -3.49
CA PHE A 224 -1.60 13.54 -2.17
C PHE A 224 -2.12 12.56 -1.09
N PRO A 225 -1.40 12.34 0.00
CA PRO A 225 -0.11 12.99 0.36
C PRO A 225 1.13 12.27 -0.19
N HIS A 226 1.02 11.05 -0.78
CA HIS A 226 2.17 10.17 -1.02
C HIS A 226 3.19 10.79 -1.96
N HIS A 227 2.82 11.13 -3.19
CA HIS A 227 3.74 11.67 -4.18
C HIS A 227 4.23 13.09 -3.82
N ASP A 228 3.39 13.92 -3.20
CA ASP A 228 3.81 15.23 -2.67
C ASP A 228 4.87 15.08 -1.57
N ASN A 229 4.71 14.07 -0.70
CA ASN A 229 5.69 13.77 0.35
C ASN A 229 6.99 13.20 -0.23
N GLU A 230 6.92 12.37 -1.27
CA GLU A 230 8.11 11.89 -1.98
C GLU A 230 8.90 13.05 -2.61
N ILE A 231 8.22 14.01 -3.23
CA ILE A 231 8.85 15.21 -3.80
C ILE A 231 9.57 15.98 -2.68
N ALA A 232 8.89 16.27 -1.57
CA ALA A 232 9.47 17.02 -0.47
C ALA A 232 10.72 16.34 0.11
N GLN A 233 10.67 15.01 0.29
CA GLN A 233 11.80 14.22 0.76
C GLN A 233 12.99 14.28 -0.19
N ALA A 234 12.75 14.08 -1.48
CA ALA A 234 13.81 14.05 -2.47
C ALA A 234 14.44 15.42 -2.69
N GLU A 235 13.64 16.49 -2.71
CA GLU A 235 14.15 17.85 -2.81
C GLU A 235 14.95 18.26 -1.58
N ALA A 236 14.50 17.88 -0.38
CA ALA A 236 15.27 18.08 0.85
C ALA A 236 16.60 17.32 0.83
N TYR A 237 16.61 16.11 0.30
CA TYR A 237 17.80 15.26 0.20
C TYR A 237 18.81 15.77 -0.82
N PHE A 238 18.35 16.14 -2.02
CA PHE A 238 19.24 16.58 -3.11
C PHE A 238 19.55 18.09 -3.08
N GLY A 239 18.78 18.87 -2.34
CA GLY A 239 18.89 20.33 -2.35
C GLY A 239 18.51 20.92 -3.71
N ASN A 240 17.54 20.35 -4.38
CA ASN A 240 17.01 20.81 -5.66
C ASN A 240 15.50 21.13 -5.55
N ASP A 241 14.91 21.68 -6.59
CA ASP A 241 13.50 22.07 -6.67
C ASP A 241 12.68 21.25 -7.69
N ASN A 242 13.30 20.25 -8.30
CA ASN A 242 12.69 19.49 -9.40
C ASN A 242 13.23 18.05 -9.47
N TRP A 243 12.60 17.16 -8.74
CA TRP A 243 12.97 15.75 -8.72
C TRP A 243 12.29 14.94 -9.83
N VAL A 244 10.98 15.10 -10.03
CA VAL A 244 10.21 14.39 -11.08
C VAL A 244 9.70 15.38 -12.13
N ARG A 245 9.89 15.04 -13.42
CA ARG A 245 9.48 15.91 -14.54
C ARG A 245 8.00 15.79 -14.87
N TYR A 246 7.47 14.57 -14.84
CA TYR A 246 6.08 14.28 -15.18
C TYR A 246 5.49 13.27 -14.22
N PHE A 247 4.30 13.58 -13.69
CA PHE A 247 3.47 12.64 -12.96
C PHE A 247 2.32 12.15 -13.84
N LEU A 248 2.06 10.84 -13.81
CA LEU A 248 0.95 10.22 -14.51
C LEU A 248 0.09 9.47 -13.49
N HIS A 249 -1.13 9.96 -13.25
CA HIS A 249 -2.06 9.37 -12.29
C HIS A 249 -3.23 8.72 -13.01
N SER A 250 -3.49 7.43 -12.71
CA SER A 250 -4.64 6.70 -13.22
C SER A 250 -5.81 6.77 -12.25
N GLY A 251 -7.03 6.79 -12.77
CA GLY A 251 -8.25 6.67 -11.96
C GLY A 251 -8.39 5.31 -11.29
N HIS A 252 -9.35 5.19 -10.40
CA HIS A 252 -9.67 3.93 -9.71
C HIS A 252 -10.51 3.02 -10.60
N LEU A 253 -10.25 1.72 -10.50
CA LEU A 253 -11.21 0.74 -10.98
C LEU A 253 -12.44 0.77 -10.09
N THR A 254 -13.62 0.96 -10.68
CA THR A 254 -14.89 0.95 -9.96
C THR A 254 -15.66 -0.33 -10.22
N ILE A 255 -16.35 -0.81 -9.20
CA ILE A 255 -17.24 -1.97 -9.26
C ILE A 255 -18.60 -1.55 -8.75
N SER A 256 -19.62 -1.65 -9.58
CA SER A 256 -20.97 -1.20 -9.25
C SER A 256 -21.00 0.27 -8.74
N GLY A 257 -20.22 1.14 -9.37
CA GLY A 257 -20.11 2.56 -9.02
C GLY A 257 -19.32 2.88 -7.74
N CYS A 258 -18.69 1.88 -7.11
CA CYS A 258 -17.88 2.08 -5.92
C CYS A 258 -16.40 1.74 -6.21
N LYS A 259 -15.47 2.51 -5.60
CA LYS A 259 -14.04 2.19 -5.65
C LYS A 259 -13.81 0.73 -5.24
N MET A 260 -13.03 -0.02 -6.03
CA MET A 260 -12.61 -1.36 -5.64
C MET A 260 -11.64 -1.28 -4.46
N SER A 261 -11.99 -1.89 -3.34
CA SER A 261 -11.14 -1.94 -2.15
C SER A 261 -11.42 -3.15 -1.27
N LYS A 262 -10.42 -3.57 -0.49
CA LYS A 262 -10.56 -4.65 0.50
C LYS A 262 -11.60 -4.31 1.56
N SER A 263 -11.64 -3.07 2.03
CA SER A 263 -12.57 -2.60 3.06
C SER A 263 -14.03 -2.68 2.61
N LEU A 264 -14.30 -2.44 1.32
CA LEU A 264 -15.64 -2.55 0.73
C LEU A 264 -16.00 -3.99 0.33
N LYS A 265 -15.05 -4.94 0.43
CA LYS A 265 -15.23 -6.37 0.07
C LYS A 265 -15.74 -6.58 -1.36
N ASN A 266 -15.43 -5.65 -2.25
CA ASN A 266 -15.78 -5.69 -3.67
C ASN A 266 -14.58 -5.98 -4.57
N LEU A 267 -13.51 -6.58 -4.03
CA LEU A 267 -12.31 -6.94 -4.76
C LEU A 267 -12.61 -8.09 -5.73
N LEU A 268 -12.25 -7.90 -6.99
CA LEU A 268 -12.23 -8.97 -7.99
C LEU A 268 -10.79 -9.46 -8.19
N SER A 269 -10.61 -10.78 -8.26
CA SER A 269 -9.32 -11.31 -8.68
C SER A 269 -9.10 -11.05 -10.18
N ALA A 270 -7.84 -10.93 -10.62
CA ALA A 270 -7.50 -10.75 -12.03
C ALA A 270 -8.13 -11.84 -12.92
N PHE A 271 -8.19 -13.09 -12.45
CA PHE A 271 -8.84 -14.19 -13.15
C PHE A 271 -10.34 -13.97 -13.36
N ARG A 272 -11.09 -13.55 -12.34
CA ARG A 272 -12.51 -13.27 -12.50
C ARG A 272 -12.77 -12.11 -13.45
N THR A 273 -11.91 -11.12 -13.45
CA THR A 273 -11.98 -10.00 -14.39
C THR A 273 -11.77 -10.47 -15.82
N LEU A 274 -10.77 -11.33 -16.06
CA LEU A 274 -10.50 -11.89 -17.39
C LEU A 274 -11.61 -12.84 -17.85
N ASP A 275 -12.15 -13.69 -16.98
CA ASP A 275 -13.24 -14.59 -17.31
C ASP A 275 -14.52 -13.81 -17.65
N ASN A 276 -14.83 -12.76 -16.91
CA ASN A 276 -15.96 -11.88 -17.21
C ASN A 276 -15.78 -11.12 -18.54
N LEU A 277 -14.55 -10.67 -18.85
CA LEU A 277 -14.24 -10.04 -20.14
C LEU A 277 -14.31 -11.02 -21.32
N ARG A 278 -13.98 -12.29 -21.11
CA ARG A 278 -14.05 -13.34 -22.16
C ARG A 278 -15.46 -13.83 -22.41
N LEU A 279 -16.36 -13.78 -21.43
CA LEU A 279 -17.72 -14.29 -21.53
C LEU A 279 -18.69 -13.32 -22.25
N GLN A 280 -18.26 -12.11 -22.57
CA GLN A 280 -19.10 -11.12 -23.24
C GLN A 280 -18.56 -10.82 -24.64
N ASP A 281 -18.93 -11.65 -25.60
CA ASP A 281 -18.78 -11.34 -27.03
C ASP A 281 -19.58 -10.05 -27.35
N GLY A 282 -18.87 -8.91 -27.35
CA GLY A 282 -19.32 -7.69 -28.00
C GLY A 282 -19.93 -6.60 -27.12
N GLU A 283 -20.23 -6.81 -25.85
CA GLU A 283 -20.63 -5.74 -24.92
C GLU A 283 -19.62 -5.63 -23.78
N VAL A 284 -18.93 -4.49 -23.71
CA VAL A 284 -18.16 -4.12 -22.52
C VAL A 284 -19.19 -3.95 -21.41
N ALA A 285 -19.11 -4.81 -20.39
CA ALA A 285 -20.02 -4.71 -19.28
C ALA A 285 -19.93 -3.30 -18.67
N GLU A 286 -21.04 -2.63 -18.53
CA GLU A 286 -21.17 -1.34 -17.84
C GLU A 286 -20.65 -1.37 -16.37
N GLU A 287 -20.31 -2.56 -15.85
CA GLU A 287 -19.76 -2.76 -14.51
C GLU A 287 -18.27 -2.40 -14.38
N PHE A 288 -17.55 -2.23 -15.48
CA PHE A 288 -16.13 -1.88 -15.49
C PHE A 288 -15.91 -0.47 -16.06
N CYS A 289 -16.50 0.53 -15.45
CA CYS A 289 -16.17 1.91 -15.78
C CYS A 289 -14.99 2.37 -14.91
N VAL A 290 -13.93 2.87 -15.56
CA VAL A 290 -13.02 3.84 -14.96
C VAL A 290 -13.89 5.01 -14.53
N ASP A 291 -13.69 5.51 -13.30
CA ASP A 291 -14.51 6.55 -12.70
C ASP A 291 -14.82 7.68 -13.70
N GLN A 292 -16.09 7.83 -14.08
CA GLN A 292 -16.52 8.80 -15.11
C GLN A 292 -16.17 10.25 -14.74
N GLY A 293 -16.00 10.56 -13.45
CA GLY A 293 -15.57 11.88 -13.00
C GLY A 293 -14.19 12.28 -13.53
N CYS A 294 -13.29 11.31 -13.73
CA CYS A 294 -12.01 11.54 -14.41
C CYS A 294 -12.15 11.51 -15.94
N ALA A 295 -13.11 10.73 -16.48
CA ALA A 295 -13.30 10.61 -17.93
C ALA A 295 -13.97 11.85 -18.54
N GLU A 296 -14.96 12.45 -17.88
CA GLU A 296 -15.61 13.66 -18.39
C GLU A 296 -14.72 14.90 -18.37
N SER A 297 -13.78 15.00 -17.43
CA SER A 297 -12.75 16.05 -17.46
C SER A 297 -11.62 15.74 -18.47
N ALA A 298 -11.42 14.46 -18.83
CA ALA A 298 -10.35 14.02 -19.71
C ALA A 298 -10.72 13.97 -21.19
N PHE A 299 -12.01 13.85 -21.54
CA PHE A 299 -12.50 13.71 -22.91
C PHE A 299 -13.30 14.92 -23.39
N GLY A 300 -12.81 16.15 -23.15
CA GLY A 300 -13.25 17.29 -23.95
C GLY A 300 -12.91 17.04 -25.43
N GLU A 301 -13.71 17.56 -26.36
CA GLU A 301 -13.84 17.26 -27.79
C GLU A 301 -12.55 17.22 -28.66
N GLU A 302 -11.34 17.19 -28.11
CA GLU A 302 -10.06 17.24 -28.86
C GLU A 302 -9.18 15.99 -28.77
N ALA A 303 -9.68 14.85 -28.32
CA ALA A 303 -8.85 13.63 -28.15
C ALA A 303 -8.59 12.89 -29.48
N ALA A 304 -7.78 13.47 -30.37
CA ALA A 304 -7.22 12.75 -31.54
C ALA A 304 -5.82 12.16 -31.30
N THR A 305 -5.23 12.25 -30.11
CA THR A 305 -3.82 11.87 -29.84
C THR A 305 -3.61 10.90 -28.66
N GLY A 306 -4.61 10.15 -28.26
CA GLY A 306 -4.43 8.92 -27.46
C GLY A 306 -4.12 9.06 -25.96
N VAL A 307 -3.69 10.22 -25.45
CA VAL A 307 -3.47 10.45 -24.01
C VAL A 307 -4.15 11.74 -23.60
N PRO A 308 -5.11 11.71 -22.69
CA PRO A 308 -5.77 12.92 -22.19
C PRO A 308 -4.76 13.84 -21.48
N SER A 309 -4.75 15.13 -21.84
CA SER A 309 -3.83 16.12 -21.25
C SER A 309 -4.02 16.32 -19.75
N SER A 310 -5.20 15.96 -19.22
CA SER A 310 -5.54 16.03 -17.80
C SER A 310 -4.91 14.92 -16.94
N CYS A 311 -4.37 13.86 -17.58
CA CYS A 311 -3.71 12.76 -16.87
C CYS A 311 -2.17 12.97 -16.77
N VAL A 312 -1.62 13.97 -17.46
CA VAL A 312 -0.20 14.28 -17.45
C VAL A 312 0.00 15.64 -16.79
N GLU A 313 0.51 15.66 -15.60
CA GLU A 313 0.82 16.88 -14.88
C GLU A 313 2.30 17.20 -14.99
N ARG A 314 2.60 18.35 -15.59
CA ARG A 314 3.94 18.88 -15.63
C ARG A 314 4.16 19.75 -14.41
N TYR A 315 5.22 19.46 -13.71
CA TYR A 315 5.66 20.29 -12.59
C TYR A 315 5.93 21.73 -13.08
N PRO A 316 5.26 22.76 -12.59
CA PRO A 316 5.58 24.12 -12.98
C PRO A 316 6.99 24.44 -12.50
N ARG A 317 7.85 24.89 -13.40
CA ARG A 317 9.07 25.59 -12.99
C ARG A 317 8.62 26.90 -12.37
N LEU A 318 8.84 27.04 -11.08
CA LEU A 318 8.80 28.36 -10.45
C LEU A 318 10.00 29.19 -10.87
#